data_800c274198b43522a832e7b811e885f3
#
_entry.id   800c274198b43522a832e7b811e885f3
#
_cell.length_a   1.000
_cell.length_b   1.000
_cell.length_c   1.000
_cell.angle_alpha   90.00
_cell.angle_beta   90.00
_cell.angle_gamma   90.00
#
_symmetry.space_group_name_H-M   'P 1'
#
loop_
_entity.id
_entity.type
_entity.pdbx_description
1 polymer ?
#
loop_
_entity_poly.entity_id
_entity_poly.type
_entity_poly.pdbx_seq_one_letter_code
_entity_poly.pdbx_strand_id
1 'polypeptide(L)'
;MKPVNAQDRRVVNLKDAVFTAYDPEETGELGTSYFNLNPEMDQGVGFYIYRMGPGSHSAPHRHGGAEEFYVIEGELRDHDGTLYKAGDVVWLAPGTVHNSFSEKGCTVAVFSEKAEAPQNDSIVNRPMDL
;
A
#
# COMPACT_ATOMS: atom_id res chain seq x y z
N MET A 1 -3.18 25.98 -24.26
CA MET A 1 -3.92 24.97 -23.42
C MET A 1 -4.17 23.73 -24.26
N LYS A 2 -3.90 22.56 -23.69
CA LYS A 2 -4.07 21.30 -24.41
C LYS A 2 -5.26 20.54 -23.82
N PRO A 3 -6.35 20.32 -24.56
CA PRO A 3 -7.45 19.49 -24.08
C PRO A 3 -6.98 18.05 -23.86
N VAL A 4 -7.62 17.34 -22.94
CA VAL A 4 -7.35 15.93 -22.71
C VAL A 4 -7.97 15.10 -23.82
N ASN A 5 -7.13 14.39 -24.58
CA ASN A 5 -7.56 13.51 -25.65
C ASN A 5 -7.52 12.05 -25.19
N ALA A 6 -7.98 11.14 -26.04
CA ALA A 6 -8.00 9.72 -25.70
C ALA A 6 -6.61 9.17 -25.34
N GLN A 7 -5.57 9.59 -26.07
CA GLN A 7 -4.19 9.16 -25.82
C GLN A 7 -3.56 9.78 -24.58
N ASP A 8 -4.19 10.82 -24.01
CA ASP A 8 -3.71 11.50 -22.80
C ASP A 8 -4.41 10.99 -21.53
N ARG A 9 -5.23 9.96 -21.66
CA ARG A 9 -6.09 9.50 -20.56
C ARG A 9 -6.02 7.98 -20.42
N ARG A 10 -5.91 7.53 -19.18
CA ARG A 10 -6.04 6.12 -18.82
C ARG A 10 -7.12 6.00 -17.75
N VAL A 11 -8.04 5.07 -17.94
CA VAL A 11 -9.13 4.83 -17.01
C VAL A 11 -9.26 3.32 -16.81
N VAL A 12 -9.17 2.89 -15.57
CA VAL A 12 -9.40 1.49 -15.20
C VAL A 12 -10.33 1.45 -14.01
N ASN A 13 -11.37 0.64 -14.10
CA ASN A 13 -12.20 0.38 -12.93
C ASN A 13 -11.53 -0.72 -12.10
N LEU A 14 -11.52 -0.58 -10.77
CA LEU A 14 -10.83 -1.55 -9.90
C LEU A 14 -11.34 -2.97 -10.07
N LYS A 15 -12.62 -3.17 -10.40
CA LYS A 15 -13.18 -4.51 -10.65
C LYS A 15 -12.53 -5.20 -11.85
N ASP A 16 -11.97 -4.42 -12.78
CA ASP A 16 -11.32 -4.92 -14.01
C ASP A 16 -9.80 -4.85 -13.95
N ALA A 17 -9.25 -4.26 -12.89
CA ALA A 17 -7.80 -4.08 -12.75
C ALA A 17 -7.12 -5.42 -12.50
N VAL A 18 -5.94 -5.58 -13.13
CA VAL A 18 -5.09 -6.75 -12.91
C VAL A 18 -4.02 -6.37 -11.91
N PHE A 19 -4.08 -6.96 -10.72
CA PHE A 19 -3.12 -6.71 -9.66
C PHE A 19 -1.91 -7.63 -9.81
N THR A 20 -0.74 -7.09 -9.46
CA THR A 20 0.51 -7.86 -9.42
C THR A 20 0.76 -8.27 -7.97
N ALA A 21 0.90 -9.58 -7.73
CA ALA A 21 1.21 -10.09 -6.41
C ALA A 21 2.67 -9.82 -6.04
N TYR A 22 2.90 -9.45 -4.78
CA TYR A 22 4.26 -9.43 -4.24
C TYR A 22 4.72 -10.86 -3.96
N ASP A 23 6.01 -11.13 -4.22
CA ASP A 23 6.63 -12.40 -3.85
C ASP A 23 7.01 -12.35 -2.37
N PRO A 24 6.42 -13.19 -1.50
CA PRO A 24 6.73 -13.16 -0.07
C PRO A 24 8.20 -13.43 0.26
N GLU A 25 8.85 -14.32 -0.48
CA GLU A 25 10.26 -14.65 -0.22
C GLU A 25 11.17 -13.47 -0.57
N GLU A 26 10.83 -12.72 -1.60
CA GLU A 26 11.65 -11.62 -2.08
C GLU A 26 11.37 -10.32 -1.31
N THR A 27 10.13 -10.07 -0.94
CA THR A 27 9.71 -8.79 -0.39
C THR A 27 9.38 -8.81 1.10
N GLY A 28 9.01 -9.96 1.66
CA GLY A 28 8.47 -10.04 3.01
C GLY A 28 6.98 -9.72 3.10
N GLU A 29 6.36 -9.28 1.99
CA GLU A 29 4.92 -9.13 1.86
C GLU A 29 4.27 -10.50 1.79
N LEU A 30 3.13 -10.70 2.44
CA LEU A 30 2.40 -11.96 2.38
C LEU A 30 0.93 -11.71 2.04
N GLY A 31 0.49 -12.26 0.91
CA GLY A 31 -0.90 -12.17 0.49
C GLY A 31 -1.32 -10.78 0.02
N THR A 32 -0.38 -9.98 -0.44
CA THR A 32 -0.62 -8.61 -0.87
C THR A 32 -0.32 -8.44 -2.36
N SER A 33 -0.90 -7.40 -2.95
CA SER A 33 -0.74 -7.10 -4.36
C SER A 33 -0.93 -5.60 -4.60
N TYR A 34 -0.54 -5.15 -5.78
CA TYR A 34 -0.63 -3.74 -6.13
C TYR A 34 -1.06 -3.55 -7.58
N PHE A 35 -1.56 -2.34 -7.88
CA PHE A 35 -1.90 -1.91 -9.21
C PHE A 35 -1.47 -0.46 -9.40
N ASN A 36 -0.59 -0.21 -10.38
CA ASN A 36 -0.18 1.13 -10.81
C ASN A 36 -0.88 1.47 -12.11
N LEU A 37 -1.56 2.59 -12.14
CA LEU A 37 -2.15 3.07 -13.39
C LEU A 37 -1.10 3.64 -14.34
N ASN A 38 -0.02 4.21 -13.79
CA ASN A 38 1.10 4.72 -14.57
C ASN A 38 2.25 3.69 -14.56
N PRO A 39 2.44 2.93 -15.66
CA PRO A 39 3.46 1.89 -15.71
C PRO A 39 4.89 2.42 -15.76
N GLU A 40 5.08 3.74 -16.00
CA GLU A 40 6.40 4.36 -16.03
C GLU A 40 6.90 4.74 -14.63
N MET A 41 6.01 4.75 -13.63
CA MET A 41 6.41 5.02 -12.25
C MET A 41 7.01 3.78 -11.63
N ASP A 42 8.04 3.98 -10.81
CA ASP A 42 8.58 2.91 -9.98
C ASP A 42 7.52 2.41 -9.00
N GLN A 43 7.56 1.12 -8.73
CA GLN A 43 6.65 0.52 -7.78
C GLN A 43 6.80 1.19 -6.41
N GLY A 44 5.67 1.50 -5.78
CA GLY A 44 5.67 2.11 -4.45
C GLY A 44 5.94 3.61 -4.43
N VAL A 45 5.97 4.25 -5.60
CA VAL A 45 6.16 5.70 -5.72
C VAL A 45 4.95 6.28 -6.45
N GLY A 46 4.49 7.44 -5.99
CA GLY A 46 3.32 8.10 -6.55
C GLY A 46 2.04 7.41 -6.11
N PHE A 47 1.05 7.40 -6.98
CA PHE A 47 -0.28 6.85 -6.69
C PHE A 47 -0.37 5.39 -7.15
N TYR A 48 -0.84 4.53 -6.25
CA TYR A 48 -1.12 3.13 -6.58
C TYR A 48 -2.23 2.58 -5.68
N ILE A 49 -2.81 1.47 -6.09
CA ILE A 49 -3.79 0.74 -5.28
C ILE A 49 -3.08 -0.46 -4.67
N TYR A 50 -3.27 -0.64 -3.37
CA TYR A 50 -2.69 -1.74 -2.60
C TYR A 50 -3.82 -2.60 -2.07
N ARG A 51 -3.70 -3.90 -2.26
CA ARG A 51 -4.71 -4.85 -1.81
C ARG A 51 -4.09 -5.86 -0.87
N MET A 52 -4.74 -6.07 0.25
CA MET A 52 -4.37 -7.08 1.23
C MET A 52 -5.45 -8.17 1.25
N GLY A 53 -5.04 -9.42 1.05
CA GLY A 53 -5.96 -10.55 1.21
C GLY A 53 -6.22 -10.85 2.68
N PRO A 54 -7.21 -11.72 3.00
CA PRO A 54 -7.45 -12.11 4.38
C PRO A 54 -6.24 -12.80 5.00
N GLY A 55 -5.84 -12.38 6.21
CA GLY A 55 -4.69 -12.94 6.92
C GLY A 55 -3.34 -12.47 6.39
N SER A 56 -3.32 -11.43 5.58
CA SER A 56 -2.11 -10.90 4.95
C SER A 56 -1.38 -9.89 5.81
N HIS A 57 -0.12 -9.63 5.47
CA HIS A 57 0.65 -8.57 6.13
C HIS A 57 1.61 -7.93 5.14
N SER A 58 1.92 -6.66 5.39
CA SER A 58 2.95 -5.94 4.65
C SER A 58 4.33 -6.25 5.24
N ALA A 59 5.37 -6.03 4.43
CA ALA A 59 6.74 -6.07 4.93
C ALA A 59 7.00 -4.85 5.83
N PRO A 60 7.80 -5.00 6.90
CA PRO A 60 8.28 -3.83 7.64
C PRO A 60 9.07 -2.90 6.73
N HIS A 61 8.75 -1.61 6.79
CA HIS A 61 9.39 -0.64 5.90
C HIS A 61 9.47 0.73 6.54
N ARG A 62 10.41 1.53 6.02
CA ARG A 62 10.59 2.93 6.39
C ARG A 62 10.12 3.81 5.25
N HIS A 63 9.37 4.85 5.59
CA HIS A 63 8.91 5.83 4.61
C HIS A 63 10.04 6.79 4.25
N GLY A 64 10.44 6.81 2.97
CA GLY A 64 11.45 7.75 2.49
C GLY A 64 10.95 9.18 2.39
N GLY A 65 9.66 9.33 2.11
CA GLY A 65 8.91 10.60 2.14
C GLY A 65 7.61 10.38 2.87
N ALA A 66 6.71 11.34 2.84
CA ALA A 66 5.38 11.13 3.41
C ALA A 66 4.59 10.10 2.59
N GLU A 67 3.75 9.36 3.28
CA GLU A 67 2.78 8.47 2.66
C GLU A 67 1.38 8.88 3.10
N GLU A 68 0.48 8.94 2.14
CA GLU A 68 -0.94 9.13 2.42
C GLU A 68 -1.71 7.94 1.88
N PHE A 69 -2.77 7.54 2.57
CA PHE A 69 -3.63 6.50 2.01
C PHE A 69 -5.07 6.70 2.44
N TYR A 70 -5.95 6.16 1.61
CA TYR A 70 -7.39 6.13 1.82
C TYR A 70 -7.85 4.69 1.78
N VAL A 71 -8.51 4.24 2.86
CA VAL A 71 -9.07 2.87 2.93
C VAL A 71 -10.39 2.84 2.19
N ILE A 72 -10.39 2.15 1.05
CA ILE A 72 -11.57 2.07 0.17
C ILE A 72 -12.57 1.07 0.75
N GLU A 73 -12.08 -0.11 1.16
CA GLU A 73 -12.89 -1.15 1.77
C GLU A 73 -12.06 -2.01 2.71
N GLY A 74 -12.72 -2.65 3.64
CA GLY A 74 -12.07 -3.51 4.62
C GLY A 74 -11.39 -2.73 5.73
N GLU A 75 -10.41 -3.34 6.35
CA GLU A 75 -9.66 -2.74 7.44
C GLU A 75 -8.26 -3.32 7.52
N LEU A 76 -7.33 -2.55 8.08
CA LEU A 76 -5.97 -2.99 8.36
C LEU A 76 -5.51 -2.39 9.69
N ARG A 77 -4.55 -3.07 10.30
CA ARG A 77 -4.04 -2.69 11.62
C ARG A 77 -2.51 -2.59 11.56
N ASP A 78 -1.96 -1.51 12.08
CA ASP A 78 -0.52 -1.35 12.21
C ASP A 78 0.05 -2.11 13.40
N HIS A 79 1.36 -2.30 13.39
CA HIS A 79 2.09 -3.03 14.45
C HIS A 79 1.89 -2.43 15.85
N ASP A 80 1.53 -1.15 15.95
CA ASP A 80 1.25 -0.47 17.22
C ASP A 80 -0.21 -0.64 17.69
N GLY A 81 -1.01 -1.40 16.94
CA GLY A 81 -2.42 -1.63 17.25
C GLY A 81 -3.39 -0.63 16.64
N THR A 82 -2.92 0.40 15.96
CA THR A 82 -3.80 1.37 15.31
C THR A 82 -4.59 0.69 14.21
N LEU A 83 -5.92 0.79 14.28
CA LEU A 83 -6.84 0.22 13.31
C LEU A 83 -7.31 1.29 12.34
N TYR A 84 -7.16 1.02 11.05
CA TYR A 84 -7.70 1.86 9.98
C TYR A 84 -8.86 1.14 9.33
N LYS A 85 -9.95 1.86 9.12
CA LYS A 85 -11.22 1.32 8.57
C LYS A 85 -11.62 2.04 7.30
N ALA A 86 -12.49 1.40 6.55
CA ALA A 86 -13.04 2.00 5.31
C ALA A 86 -13.52 3.43 5.57
N GLY A 87 -13.09 4.34 4.73
CA GLY A 87 -13.35 5.76 4.84
C GLY A 87 -12.25 6.56 5.53
N ASP A 88 -11.30 5.92 6.19
CA ASP A 88 -10.20 6.63 6.84
C ASP A 88 -9.21 7.14 5.80
N VAL A 89 -8.79 8.39 5.99
CA VAL A 89 -7.71 9.04 5.24
C VAL A 89 -6.56 9.25 6.21
N VAL A 90 -5.38 8.75 5.87
CA VAL A 90 -4.23 8.67 6.77
C VAL A 90 -3.03 9.35 6.15
N TRP A 91 -2.27 10.08 6.98
CA TRP A 91 -0.98 10.64 6.61
C TRP A 91 0.08 10.09 7.55
N LEU A 92 1.17 9.58 7.00
CA LEU A 92 2.31 9.08 7.77
C LEU A 92 3.54 9.91 7.44
N ALA A 93 4.23 10.35 8.47
CA ALA A 93 5.37 11.27 8.33
C ALA A 93 6.58 10.61 7.69
N PRO A 94 7.42 11.39 6.97
CA PRO A 94 8.70 10.87 6.48
C PRO A 94 9.55 10.29 7.59
N GLY A 95 10.27 9.22 7.30
CA GLY A 95 11.18 8.56 8.23
C GLY A 95 10.52 7.63 9.22
N THR A 96 9.20 7.54 9.24
CA THR A 96 8.49 6.61 10.12
C THR A 96 8.56 5.17 9.60
N VAL A 97 8.43 4.22 10.51
CA VAL A 97 8.60 2.79 10.25
C VAL A 97 7.35 2.06 10.70
N HIS A 98 6.82 1.18 9.87
CA HIS A 98 5.71 0.33 10.27
C HIS A 98 5.60 -0.94 9.42
N ASN A 99 4.70 -1.81 9.83
CA ASN A 99 4.09 -2.81 8.99
C ASN A 99 2.62 -2.95 9.38
N SER A 100 1.83 -3.51 8.48
CA SER A 100 0.39 -3.61 8.64
C SER A 100 -0.07 -5.05 8.46
N PHE A 101 -1.18 -5.36 9.07
CA PHE A 101 -1.85 -6.66 9.00
C PHE A 101 -3.32 -6.46 8.68
N SER A 102 -3.88 -7.33 7.85
CA SER A 102 -5.31 -7.32 7.58
C SER A 102 -5.90 -8.71 7.79
N GLU A 103 -6.74 -8.85 8.81
CA GLU A 103 -7.38 -10.13 9.11
C GLU A 103 -8.41 -10.51 8.04
N LYS A 104 -9.22 -9.55 7.62
CA LYS A 104 -10.33 -9.78 6.70
C LYS A 104 -10.04 -9.35 5.28
N GLY A 105 -8.94 -8.68 5.05
CA GLY A 105 -8.59 -8.08 3.77
C GLY A 105 -9.00 -6.63 3.67
N CYS A 106 -8.36 -5.91 2.76
CA CYS A 106 -8.67 -4.51 2.49
C CYS A 106 -8.16 -4.08 1.12
N THR A 107 -8.68 -2.95 0.67
CA THR A 107 -8.22 -2.26 -0.53
C THR A 107 -7.95 -0.81 -0.16
N VAL A 108 -6.76 -0.33 -0.50
CA VAL A 108 -6.26 0.98 -0.06
C VAL A 108 -5.70 1.73 -1.27
N ALA A 109 -6.09 2.99 -1.41
CA ALA A 109 -5.46 3.89 -2.38
C ALA A 109 -4.30 4.60 -1.68
N VAL A 110 -3.10 4.48 -2.23
CA VAL A 110 -1.86 4.96 -1.61
C VAL A 110 -1.19 5.99 -2.48
N PHE A 111 -0.65 7.03 -1.84
CA PHE A 111 0.25 7.97 -2.48
C PHE A 111 1.53 8.06 -1.65
N SER A 112 2.67 7.71 -2.24
CA SER A 112 3.98 7.78 -1.61
C SER A 112 4.86 8.76 -2.35
N GLU A 113 5.43 9.74 -1.63
CA GLU A 113 6.31 10.75 -2.24
C GLU A 113 7.60 10.13 -2.75
N LYS A 114 8.13 9.15 -2.03
CA LYS A 114 9.39 8.47 -2.34
C LYS A 114 9.28 6.99 -2.05
N ALA A 115 10.17 6.21 -2.66
CA ALA A 115 10.24 4.78 -2.42
C ALA A 115 10.49 4.48 -0.93
N GLU A 116 9.87 3.40 -0.46
CA GLU A 116 10.10 2.87 0.88
C GLU A 116 11.43 2.11 0.92
N ALA A 117 12.02 2.01 2.12
CA ALA A 117 13.21 1.22 2.36
C ALA A 117 12.90 0.06 3.30
N PRO A 118 13.53 -1.12 3.10
CA PRO A 118 13.36 -2.22 4.03
C PRO A 118 13.82 -1.83 5.44
N GLN A 119 13.14 -2.35 6.44
CA GLN A 119 13.44 -2.11 7.85
C GLN A 119 13.63 -3.43 8.57
N ASN A 120 14.80 -3.62 9.17
CA ASN A 120 15.16 -4.83 9.92
C ASN A 120 15.10 -4.62 11.44
N ASP A 121 14.39 -3.60 11.89
CA ASP A 121 14.20 -3.34 13.29
C ASP A 121 13.35 -4.43 13.93
N SER A 122 13.77 -4.96 15.07
CA SER A 122 13.05 -6.03 15.75
C SER A 122 11.65 -5.64 16.21
N ILE A 123 11.37 -4.35 16.37
CA ILE A 123 10.07 -3.86 16.79
C ILE A 123 9.04 -4.07 15.66
N VAL A 124 9.45 -3.91 14.40
CA VAL A 124 8.56 -4.01 13.24
C VAL A 124 8.81 -5.25 12.39
N ASN A 125 9.72 -6.15 12.82
CA ASN A 125 10.03 -7.37 12.07
C ASN A 125 9.07 -8.51 12.34
N ARG A 126 8.14 -8.33 13.25
CA ARG A 126 7.13 -9.34 13.53
C ARG A 126 5.81 -8.97 12.93
N PRO A 127 5.09 -9.95 12.36
CA PRO A 127 3.67 -9.73 12.07
C PRO A 127 2.98 -9.32 13.36
N MET A 128 1.97 -8.50 13.22
CA MET A 128 1.20 -8.08 14.36
C MET A 128 0.52 -9.28 15.01
N ASP A 129 0.61 -9.37 16.33
CA ASP A 129 -0.20 -10.31 17.10
C ASP A 129 -1.61 -9.70 17.21
N LEU A 130 -2.55 -10.31 16.56
CA LEU A 130 -3.95 -9.89 16.62
C LEU A 130 -4.77 -10.79 17.52
#